data_391e4a3e06a5d8f3b618db0635e7efb3
#
_entry.id   391e4a3e06a5d8f3b618db0635e7efb3
#
_cell.length_a   1.000
_cell.length_b   1.000
_cell.length_c   1.000
_cell.angle_alpha   90.00
_cell.angle_beta   90.00
_cell.angle_gamma   90.00
#
_symmetry.space_group_name_H-M   'P 1'
#
loop_
_entity.id
_entity.type
_entity.pdbx_description
1 polymer ?
#
loop_
_entity_poly.entity_id
_entity_poly.type
_entity_poly.pdbx_seq_one_letter_code
_entity_poly.pdbx_strand_id
1 'polypeptide(L)'
;MTMKKISQRDPLLTCRTALCFGLACCFLFLGSPTNSLGDDHHSKKKSLDRRLIQKLRRNNVQAIDLGPTASTEMVELGQALFFDPILSGNRDTACSTCHFPSAGTGDQLSLGVGTGTTTPSEVSFFREKGEGRSFIPRNAPELFNKGSVLWESQFWDSRVATAYGSISSPAGEDLPAGLATPLAVQAMFPVTSGDEMRGTTADFLDPHKDNEIADPALDGDLPGIWNALMNRLEQIEGYADPVDGLFVKAYGEVPANLGFESAATALAAFESTAYSYDDSPFDEYLKGNRDAMTEPQKRGALLFYGKLQCSNCHSGTLLTDQNHYNLAIPQFGEGNDESGLDLGRYLVTGNEEDRFKFRVPGLRNVTHTAPYMHNGAYYNLADAIAHHLDPARSLMNYDADEQLIQGAELADTIIKERSVLRDLIKTADVKRKKIKPAEMSDLLEFMQALTAPNIEIRLESTIPSSVPSGLPIDHFGE
;
A
#
# COMPACT_ATOMS: atom_id res chain seq x y z
N MET A 1 -14.22 -15.23 28.48
CA MET A 1 -14.10 -13.80 28.76
C MET A 1 -15.08 -13.06 27.86
N THR A 2 -15.87 -12.15 28.37
CA THR A 2 -17.22 -11.80 27.91
C THR A 2 -17.20 -10.86 26.73
N MET A 3 -17.67 -11.31 25.57
CA MET A 3 -17.88 -10.46 24.39
C MET A 3 -19.00 -9.45 24.64
N LYS A 4 -18.73 -8.16 24.49
CA LYS A 4 -19.74 -7.11 24.43
C LYS A 4 -20.35 -7.07 23.03
N LYS A 5 -21.63 -7.45 22.92
CA LYS A 5 -22.46 -7.28 21.72
C LYS A 5 -22.67 -5.79 21.43
N ILE A 6 -22.29 -5.34 20.24
CA ILE A 6 -22.66 -4.03 19.72
C ILE A 6 -24.02 -4.17 19.03
N SER A 7 -25.01 -3.44 19.54
CA SER A 7 -26.39 -3.40 19.08
C SER A 7 -26.51 -2.55 17.81
N GLN A 8 -26.88 -3.18 16.70
CA GLN A 8 -27.39 -2.47 15.52
C GLN A 8 -28.78 -1.93 15.79
N ARG A 9 -29.00 -0.65 15.53
CA ARG A 9 -30.34 -0.04 15.48
C ARG A 9 -30.65 0.36 14.05
N ASP A 10 -31.58 -0.34 13.45
CA ASP A 10 -32.25 0.05 12.22
C ASP A 10 -33.27 1.16 12.48
N PRO A 11 -33.40 2.17 11.63
CA PRO A 11 -34.57 3.04 11.61
C PRO A 11 -35.49 2.68 10.43
N LEU A 12 -36.59 2.02 10.74
CA LEU A 12 -37.74 1.91 9.84
C LEU A 12 -38.46 3.25 9.76
N LEU A 13 -38.52 3.86 8.59
CA LEU A 13 -39.37 5.00 8.30
C LEU A 13 -40.62 4.52 7.55
N THR A 14 -41.74 4.58 8.23
CA THR A 14 -43.07 4.30 7.68
C THR A 14 -43.57 5.48 6.85
N CYS A 15 -43.88 5.18 5.58
CA CYS A 15 -44.62 6.09 4.67
C CYS A 15 -46.10 6.07 4.99
N ARG A 16 -46.72 7.22 5.30
CA ARG A 16 -48.17 7.41 5.34
C ARG A 16 -48.60 8.29 4.17
N THR A 17 -49.35 7.66 3.28
CA THR A 17 -50.14 8.28 2.22
C THR A 17 -51.29 9.11 2.79
N ALA A 18 -51.43 10.33 2.31
CA ALA A 18 -52.65 11.10 2.44
C ALA A 18 -53.06 11.66 1.05
N LEU A 19 -54.14 11.18 0.55
CA LEU A 19 -54.89 11.76 -0.57
C LEU A 19 -55.63 13.01 -0.08
N CYS A 20 -55.58 14.13 -0.82
CA CYS A 20 -56.60 15.15 -0.81
C CYS A 20 -56.87 15.65 -2.22
N PHE A 21 -58.15 15.58 -2.57
CA PHE A 21 -58.80 16.12 -3.78
C PHE A 21 -59.03 17.66 -3.67
N GLY A 22 -58.91 18.34 -4.78
CA GLY A 22 -59.87 19.40 -5.01
C GLY A 22 -59.37 20.76 -5.47
N LEU A 23 -59.92 21.11 -6.61
CA LEU A 23 -60.32 22.40 -7.17
C LEU A 23 -59.31 23.22 -7.97
N ALA A 24 -59.64 23.31 -9.24
CA ALA A 24 -59.13 24.23 -10.24
C ALA A 24 -59.54 25.69 -9.92
N CYS A 25 -58.60 26.59 -9.99
CA CYS A 25 -58.86 28.03 -10.21
C CYS A 25 -57.84 28.55 -11.24
N CYS A 26 -58.33 28.88 -12.41
CA CYS A 26 -57.61 29.61 -13.44
C CYS A 26 -57.34 31.05 -12.94
N PHE A 27 -56.03 31.38 -12.79
CA PHE A 27 -55.59 32.76 -12.81
C PHE A 27 -54.49 32.94 -13.85
N LEU A 28 -54.80 33.73 -14.86
CA LEU A 28 -53.83 34.29 -15.79
C LEU A 28 -52.88 35.20 -15.02
N PHE A 29 -51.60 34.81 -14.93
CA PHE A 29 -50.56 35.71 -14.52
C PHE A 29 -49.58 35.90 -15.68
N LEU A 30 -49.42 37.12 -16.05
CA LEU A 30 -48.42 37.66 -16.98
C LEU A 30 -47.01 37.25 -16.54
N GLY A 31 -46.23 36.75 -17.49
CA GLY A 31 -44.89 36.28 -17.27
C GLY A 31 -43.97 37.36 -16.79
N SER A 32 -43.35 37.07 -15.61
CA SER A 32 -42.06 37.66 -15.24
C SER A 32 -40.96 36.66 -15.67
N PRO A 33 -39.83 37.07 -16.18
CA PRO A 33 -38.78 36.15 -16.56
C PRO A 33 -38.22 35.46 -15.30
N THR A 34 -38.40 34.16 -15.18
CA THR A 34 -37.71 33.35 -14.21
C THR A 34 -36.24 33.33 -14.59
N ASN A 35 -35.46 34.21 -14.01
CA ASN A 35 -34.02 34.15 -14.06
C ASN A 35 -33.53 32.82 -13.47
N SER A 36 -32.84 32.09 -14.28
CA SER A 36 -32.39 30.73 -14.16
C SER A 36 -31.43 30.51 -12.98
N LEU A 37 -31.85 29.80 -11.98
CA LEU A 37 -30.96 29.12 -11.02
C LEU A 37 -29.96 28.17 -11.73
N GLY A 38 -30.22 27.77 -12.98
CA GLY A 38 -29.36 26.94 -13.79
C GLY A 38 -28.09 27.64 -14.33
N ASP A 39 -28.19 28.91 -14.71
CA ASP A 39 -27.05 29.65 -15.27
C ASP A 39 -25.96 29.95 -14.23
N ASP A 40 -26.37 30.19 -12.99
CA ASP A 40 -25.43 30.51 -11.90
C ASP A 40 -24.63 29.26 -11.46
N HIS A 41 -25.27 28.10 -11.47
CA HIS A 41 -24.62 26.82 -11.14
C HIS A 41 -23.63 26.39 -12.23
N HIS A 42 -23.99 26.54 -13.50
CA HIS A 42 -23.12 26.22 -14.62
C HIS A 42 -21.90 27.13 -14.72
N SER A 43 -22.08 28.42 -14.41
CA SER A 43 -21.00 29.40 -14.34
C SER A 43 -20.02 29.11 -13.20
N LYS A 44 -20.51 28.72 -12.00
CA LYS A 44 -19.68 28.32 -10.85
C LYS A 44 -18.89 27.06 -11.13
N LYS A 45 -19.49 26.04 -11.75
CA LYS A 45 -18.84 24.79 -12.14
C LYS A 45 -17.68 25.04 -13.12
N LYS A 46 -17.90 25.84 -14.20
CA LYS A 46 -16.85 26.24 -15.14
C LYS A 46 -15.70 27.01 -14.48
N SER A 47 -16.01 27.85 -13.47
CA SER A 47 -14.99 28.57 -12.71
C SER A 47 -14.15 27.61 -11.83
N LEU A 48 -14.76 26.57 -11.23
CA LEU A 48 -14.10 25.58 -10.40
C LEU A 48 -13.11 24.75 -11.26
N ASP A 49 -13.55 24.22 -12.40
CA ASP A 49 -12.71 23.47 -13.31
C ASP A 49 -11.50 24.26 -13.82
N ARG A 50 -11.72 25.52 -14.21
CA ARG A 50 -10.64 26.39 -14.68
C ARG A 50 -9.54 26.54 -13.61
N ARG A 51 -9.94 26.76 -12.36
CA ARG A 51 -9.01 26.90 -11.23
C ARG A 51 -8.26 25.59 -10.96
N LEU A 52 -8.95 24.46 -10.98
CA LEU A 52 -8.32 23.15 -10.74
C LEU A 52 -7.35 22.78 -11.84
N ILE A 53 -7.74 22.91 -13.11
CA ILE A 53 -6.86 22.64 -14.26
C ILE A 53 -5.58 23.49 -14.18
N GLN A 54 -5.69 24.76 -13.82
CA GLN A 54 -4.52 25.62 -13.67
C GLN A 54 -3.58 25.11 -12.55
N LYS A 55 -4.13 24.61 -11.44
CA LYS A 55 -3.34 24.01 -10.35
C LYS A 55 -2.66 22.72 -10.78
N LEU A 56 -3.40 21.80 -11.42
CA LEU A 56 -2.86 20.53 -11.92
C LEU A 56 -1.70 20.74 -12.89
N ARG A 57 -1.87 21.65 -13.86
CA ARG A 57 -0.79 22.00 -14.80
C ARG A 57 0.46 22.54 -14.11
N ARG A 58 0.31 23.36 -13.08
CA ARG A 58 1.45 23.92 -12.30
C ARG A 58 2.19 22.83 -11.48
N ASN A 59 1.51 21.76 -11.14
CA ASN A 59 2.08 20.63 -10.40
C ASN A 59 2.46 19.46 -11.32
N ASN A 60 2.50 19.66 -12.64
CA ASN A 60 2.85 18.66 -13.66
C ASN A 60 2.04 17.34 -13.53
N VAL A 61 0.77 17.45 -13.10
CA VAL A 61 -0.10 16.28 -12.96
C VAL A 61 -0.70 15.95 -14.31
N GLN A 62 -0.50 14.73 -14.75
CA GLN A 62 -1.00 14.16 -15.99
C GLN A 62 -1.75 12.86 -15.74
N ALA A 63 -2.52 12.39 -16.70
CA ALA A 63 -3.04 11.03 -16.66
C ALA A 63 -1.86 10.04 -16.64
N ILE A 64 -2.01 8.96 -15.86
CA ILE A 64 -0.96 7.94 -15.78
C ILE A 64 -0.90 7.15 -17.09
N ASP A 65 0.32 6.86 -17.51
CA ASP A 65 0.61 5.87 -18.54
C ASP A 65 1.05 4.58 -17.84
N LEU A 66 0.31 3.51 -18.04
CA LEU A 66 0.60 2.21 -17.45
C LEU A 66 1.78 1.51 -18.15
N GLY A 67 2.22 2.03 -19.31
CA GLY A 67 3.29 1.41 -20.09
C GLY A 67 2.88 0.12 -20.80
N PRO A 68 3.85 -0.64 -21.34
CA PRO A 68 3.59 -1.90 -22.00
C PRO A 68 3.15 -2.99 -20.99
N THR A 69 2.22 -3.83 -21.40
CA THR A 69 1.82 -5.00 -20.64
C THR A 69 2.84 -6.14 -20.79
N ALA A 70 3.08 -6.90 -19.74
CA ALA A 70 3.85 -8.14 -19.79
C ALA A 70 3.10 -9.23 -20.60
N SER A 71 3.80 -10.28 -21.00
CA SER A 71 3.14 -11.44 -21.63
C SER A 71 2.23 -12.16 -20.63
N THR A 72 1.21 -12.84 -21.12
CA THR A 72 0.29 -13.61 -20.27
C THR A 72 1.03 -14.65 -19.45
N GLU A 73 1.99 -15.34 -20.04
CA GLU A 73 2.75 -16.39 -19.40
C GLU A 73 3.64 -15.86 -18.26
N MET A 74 4.21 -14.66 -18.43
CA MET A 74 4.95 -13.98 -17.36
C MET A 74 4.03 -13.57 -16.20
N VAL A 75 2.84 -13.10 -16.51
CA VAL A 75 1.84 -12.73 -15.50
C VAL A 75 1.32 -13.95 -14.75
N GLU A 76 1.07 -15.08 -15.45
CA GLU A 76 0.65 -16.34 -14.84
C GLU A 76 1.71 -16.91 -13.89
N LEU A 77 2.99 -16.92 -14.31
CA LEU A 77 4.08 -17.33 -13.44
C LEU A 77 4.19 -16.41 -12.22
N GLY A 78 4.12 -15.09 -12.42
CA GLY A 78 4.18 -14.12 -11.34
C GLY A 78 3.02 -14.25 -10.37
N GLN A 79 1.79 -14.48 -10.86
CA GLN A 79 0.62 -14.73 -10.02
C GLN A 79 0.83 -15.99 -9.16
N ALA A 80 1.25 -17.08 -9.78
CA ALA A 80 1.50 -18.32 -9.05
C ALA A 80 2.52 -18.10 -7.93
N LEU A 81 3.66 -17.46 -8.21
CA LEU A 81 4.71 -17.18 -7.22
C LEU A 81 4.24 -16.20 -6.13
N PHE A 82 3.41 -15.22 -6.47
CA PHE A 82 2.91 -14.20 -5.53
C PHE A 82 1.98 -14.79 -4.45
N PHE A 83 1.19 -15.82 -4.81
CA PHE A 83 0.25 -16.46 -3.90
C PHE A 83 0.77 -17.78 -3.30
N ASP A 84 1.93 -18.27 -3.74
CA ASP A 84 2.47 -19.55 -3.27
C ASP A 84 3.36 -19.35 -2.05
N PRO A 85 3.00 -19.87 -0.84
CA PRO A 85 3.84 -19.81 0.35
C PRO A 85 5.19 -20.54 0.20
N ILE A 86 5.39 -21.29 -0.88
CA ILE A 86 6.59 -22.06 -1.16
C ILE A 86 7.87 -21.24 -1.12
N LEU A 87 7.79 -19.91 -1.34
CA LEU A 87 8.94 -19.03 -1.31
C LEU A 87 9.39 -18.64 0.11
N SER A 88 8.60 -18.93 1.15
CA SER A 88 9.04 -18.69 2.53
C SER A 88 9.76 -19.91 3.14
N GLY A 89 10.57 -19.66 4.16
CA GLY A 89 11.31 -20.70 4.86
C GLY A 89 10.40 -21.80 5.41
N ASN A 90 9.38 -21.41 6.14
CA ASN A 90 8.43 -22.32 6.76
C ASN A 90 7.28 -22.73 5.83
N ARG A 91 7.21 -22.19 4.63
CA ARG A 91 6.14 -22.44 3.65
C ARG A 91 4.75 -22.04 4.18
N ASP A 92 4.69 -20.94 4.92
CA ASP A 92 3.51 -20.40 5.61
C ASP A 92 3.24 -18.93 5.29
N THR A 93 4.04 -18.34 4.40
CA THR A 93 3.98 -16.92 4.05
C THR A 93 4.25 -16.74 2.56
N ALA A 94 3.31 -16.15 1.85
CA ALA A 94 3.43 -15.72 0.47
C ALA A 94 3.61 -14.20 0.38
N CYS A 95 3.86 -13.65 -0.81
CA CYS A 95 3.79 -12.19 -1.01
C CYS A 95 2.38 -11.67 -0.69
N SER A 96 1.35 -12.46 -1.08
CA SER A 96 -0.06 -12.17 -0.78
C SER A 96 -0.36 -12.09 0.71
N THR A 97 0.40 -12.71 1.59
CA THR A 97 0.16 -12.67 3.04
C THR A 97 0.23 -11.25 3.58
N CYS A 98 1.24 -10.47 3.16
CA CYS A 98 1.41 -9.07 3.56
C CYS A 98 0.80 -8.10 2.54
N HIS A 99 0.56 -8.56 1.29
CA HIS A 99 -0.01 -7.76 0.21
C HIS A 99 -1.32 -8.36 -0.30
N PHE A 100 -2.25 -8.64 0.63
CA PHE A 100 -3.49 -9.33 0.30
C PHE A 100 -4.43 -8.43 -0.52
N PRO A 101 -4.92 -8.92 -1.68
CA PRO A 101 -5.72 -8.09 -2.58
C PRO A 101 -6.94 -7.47 -1.91
N SER A 102 -7.76 -8.26 -1.22
CA SER A 102 -8.97 -7.76 -0.55
C SER A 102 -8.69 -6.86 0.66
N ALA A 103 -7.41 -6.77 1.09
CA ALA A 103 -6.92 -5.81 2.09
C ALA A 103 -6.32 -4.54 1.47
N GLY A 104 -6.63 -4.25 0.19
CA GLY A 104 -6.07 -3.09 -0.51
C GLY A 104 -4.59 -3.26 -0.86
N THR A 105 -4.13 -4.48 -1.07
CA THR A 105 -2.73 -4.86 -1.33
C THR A 105 -1.77 -4.56 -0.17
N GLY A 106 -2.30 -4.47 1.05
CA GLY A 106 -1.59 -4.48 2.33
C GLY A 106 -2.05 -5.69 3.16
N ASP A 107 -1.81 -5.67 4.46
CA ASP A 107 -2.27 -6.71 5.40
C ASP A 107 -3.27 -6.20 6.46
N GLN A 108 -3.62 -4.93 6.42
CA GLN A 108 -4.45 -4.22 7.41
C GLN A 108 -3.88 -4.22 8.84
N LEU A 109 -2.65 -4.65 9.03
CA LEU A 109 -1.94 -4.60 10.30
C LEU A 109 -1.10 -3.34 10.40
N SER A 110 -0.89 -2.81 11.60
CA SER A 110 0.08 -1.73 11.82
C SER A 110 1.49 -2.22 11.48
N LEU A 111 1.89 -3.33 12.09
CA LEU A 111 3.13 -4.04 11.77
C LEU A 111 2.78 -5.47 11.34
N GLY A 112 3.33 -5.91 10.22
CA GLY A 112 3.02 -7.22 9.64
C GLY A 112 3.53 -8.39 10.47
N VAL A 113 2.93 -9.56 10.25
CA VAL A 113 3.37 -10.85 10.80
C VAL A 113 3.87 -11.72 9.66
N GLY A 114 5.17 -12.00 9.66
CA GLY A 114 5.81 -12.83 8.65
C GLY A 114 5.75 -14.33 8.92
N THR A 115 6.78 -15.03 8.46
CA THR A 115 6.91 -16.48 8.60
C THR A 115 7.10 -16.92 10.06
N GLY A 116 6.76 -18.17 10.38
CA GLY A 116 6.75 -18.70 11.77
C GLY A 116 5.49 -18.31 12.53
N THR A 117 4.38 -18.12 11.85
CA THR A 117 3.05 -17.85 12.42
C THR A 117 2.45 -19.10 13.06
N THR A 118 1.54 -18.91 14.03
CA THR A 118 0.72 -19.99 14.60
C THR A 118 -0.54 -20.26 13.77
N THR A 119 -0.88 -19.36 12.84
CA THR A 119 -2.09 -19.43 12.01
C THR A 119 -1.71 -19.34 10.51
N PRO A 120 -1.06 -20.40 9.95
CA PRO A 120 -0.70 -20.40 8.53
C PRO A 120 -1.95 -20.27 7.65
N SER A 121 -1.82 -19.56 6.53
CA SER A 121 -2.89 -19.21 5.59
C SER A 121 -3.92 -18.19 6.08
N GLU A 122 -3.84 -17.72 7.32
CA GLU A 122 -4.63 -16.59 7.80
C GLU A 122 -3.92 -15.27 7.48
N VAL A 123 -4.71 -14.25 7.16
CA VAL A 123 -4.19 -12.88 6.89
C VAL A 123 -4.84 -11.86 7.81
N SER A 124 -4.27 -10.64 7.81
CA SER A 124 -4.78 -9.52 8.58
C SER A 124 -4.79 -9.83 10.08
N PHE A 125 -5.80 -9.37 10.81
CA PHE A 125 -5.93 -9.55 12.26
C PHE A 125 -6.23 -11.01 12.72
N PHE A 126 -6.38 -11.93 11.79
CA PHE A 126 -6.46 -13.37 12.08
C PHE A 126 -5.09 -14.04 12.10
N ARG A 127 -4.06 -13.36 11.55
CA ARG A 127 -2.70 -13.88 11.52
C ARG A 127 -1.99 -13.61 12.84
N GLU A 128 -1.65 -14.67 13.57
CA GLU A 128 -1.01 -14.59 14.87
C GLU A 128 0.49 -14.87 14.78
N LYS A 129 1.26 -14.05 15.46
CA LYS A 129 2.72 -14.15 15.56
C LYS A 129 3.12 -15.39 16.39
N GLY A 130 4.07 -16.18 15.89
CA GLY A 130 4.63 -17.29 16.63
C GLY A 130 5.47 -16.86 17.83
N GLU A 131 5.67 -17.77 18.78
CA GLU A 131 6.50 -17.51 19.95
C GLU A 131 7.96 -17.23 19.55
N GLY A 132 8.53 -16.16 20.08
CA GLY A 132 9.89 -15.72 19.76
C GLY A 132 10.05 -15.01 18.41
N ARG A 133 8.96 -14.80 17.66
CA ARG A 133 8.99 -14.03 16.43
C ARG A 133 8.75 -12.55 16.69
N SER A 134 9.40 -11.70 15.89
CA SER A 134 9.19 -10.25 15.88
C SER A 134 8.06 -9.86 14.94
N PHE A 135 7.44 -8.69 15.15
CA PHE A 135 6.70 -8.02 14.10
C PHE A 135 7.65 -7.50 13.02
N ILE A 136 7.19 -7.43 11.79
CA ILE A 136 7.90 -6.72 10.71
C ILE A 136 7.89 -5.23 11.06
N PRO A 137 9.03 -4.54 11.15
CA PRO A 137 9.11 -3.20 11.75
C PRO A 137 8.33 -2.11 11.02
N ARG A 138 7.88 -2.37 9.80
CA ARG A 138 7.17 -1.41 8.96
C ARG A 138 5.91 -2.01 8.37
N ASN A 139 4.92 -1.13 8.17
CA ASN A 139 3.68 -1.47 7.49
C ASN A 139 3.95 -1.93 6.05
N ALA A 140 3.23 -2.96 5.60
CA ALA A 140 3.27 -3.43 4.22
C ALA A 140 2.74 -2.33 3.28
N PRO A 141 3.58 -1.76 2.38
CA PRO A 141 3.13 -0.70 1.48
C PRO A 141 2.20 -1.25 0.41
N GLU A 142 1.25 -0.44 0.00
CA GLU A 142 0.37 -0.76 -1.12
C GLU A 142 1.17 -1.04 -2.43
N LEU A 143 0.61 -1.88 -3.32
CA LEU A 143 1.23 -2.23 -4.61
C LEU A 143 0.65 -1.42 -5.80
N PHE A 144 -0.27 -0.50 -5.56
CA PHE A 144 -0.96 0.23 -6.62
C PHE A 144 0.00 1.02 -7.51
N ASN A 145 -0.04 0.71 -8.81
CA ASN A 145 0.75 1.37 -9.85
C ASN A 145 2.28 1.32 -9.66
N LYS A 146 2.80 0.37 -8.84
CA LYS A 146 4.25 0.22 -8.60
C LYS A 146 5.03 -0.21 -9.85
N GLY A 147 4.36 -0.81 -10.84
CA GLY A 147 4.95 -1.13 -12.15
C GLY A 147 5.16 0.06 -13.07
N SER A 148 4.66 1.26 -12.74
CA SER A 148 4.88 2.44 -13.58
C SER A 148 6.37 2.77 -13.68
N VAL A 149 6.81 3.11 -14.90
CA VAL A 149 8.20 3.57 -15.18
C VAL A 149 8.59 4.85 -14.44
N LEU A 150 7.62 5.52 -13.81
CA LEU A 150 7.86 6.71 -12.99
C LEU A 150 8.33 6.38 -11.57
N TRP A 151 8.27 5.11 -11.16
CA TRP A 151 8.84 4.72 -9.87
C TRP A 151 10.35 4.55 -9.98
N GLU A 152 11.07 5.38 -9.22
CA GLU A 152 12.52 5.38 -9.15
C GLU A 152 13.06 4.64 -7.91
N SER A 153 12.20 4.38 -6.91
CA SER A 153 12.62 3.72 -5.67
C SER A 153 11.53 2.86 -5.04
N GLN A 154 11.96 1.84 -4.28
CA GLN A 154 11.11 0.92 -3.52
C GLN A 154 11.54 0.90 -2.05
N PHE A 155 10.67 0.34 -1.19
CA PHE A 155 10.73 0.40 0.27
C PHE A 155 10.51 1.80 0.85
N TRP A 156 10.17 1.87 2.14
CA TRP A 156 9.95 3.11 2.85
C TRP A 156 11.21 3.97 3.01
N ASP A 157 12.39 3.36 2.93
CA ASP A 157 13.70 4.01 3.05
C ASP A 157 14.44 4.16 1.71
N SER A 158 13.82 3.72 0.59
CA SER A 158 14.42 3.72 -0.74
C SER A 158 15.79 3.01 -0.81
N ARG A 159 15.94 1.88 -0.07
CA ARG A 159 17.16 1.06 -0.16
C ARG A 159 17.33 0.35 -1.51
N VAL A 160 16.25 0.29 -2.30
CA VAL A 160 16.31 0.00 -3.73
C VAL A 160 15.95 1.28 -4.48
N ALA A 161 16.86 1.78 -5.30
CA ALA A 161 16.65 3.03 -6.01
C ALA A 161 17.44 3.10 -7.32
N THR A 162 16.83 3.70 -8.35
CA THR A 162 17.52 4.06 -9.59
C THR A 162 18.33 5.34 -9.39
N ALA A 163 19.63 5.26 -9.65
CA ALA A 163 20.52 6.40 -9.62
C ALA A 163 21.48 6.32 -10.82
N TYR A 164 21.61 7.41 -11.56
CA TYR A 164 22.53 7.51 -12.70
C TYR A 164 22.39 6.39 -13.76
N GLY A 165 21.19 5.86 -13.94
CA GLY A 165 20.89 4.81 -14.93
C GLY A 165 21.20 3.39 -14.48
N SER A 166 21.54 3.18 -13.20
CA SER A 166 21.68 1.87 -12.55
C SER A 166 20.76 1.77 -11.33
N ILE A 167 20.41 0.56 -10.94
CA ILE A 167 19.61 0.31 -9.72
C ILE A 167 20.56 -0.11 -8.62
N SER A 168 20.59 0.68 -7.54
CA SER A 168 21.28 0.31 -6.29
C SER A 168 20.36 -0.51 -5.39
N SER A 169 20.94 -1.46 -4.65
CA SER A 169 20.22 -2.30 -3.71
C SER A 169 21.11 -2.71 -2.54
N PRO A 170 20.56 -3.31 -1.47
CA PRO A 170 21.34 -3.88 -0.37
C PRO A 170 22.28 -5.01 -0.79
N ALA A 171 22.00 -5.68 -1.92
CA ALA A 171 22.84 -6.75 -2.43
C ALA A 171 24.17 -6.27 -3.08
N GLY A 172 24.27 -4.97 -3.42
CA GLY A 172 25.47 -4.44 -4.03
C GLY A 172 25.90 -5.20 -5.28
N GLU A 173 27.09 -5.79 -5.27
CA GLU A 173 27.66 -6.56 -6.39
C GLU A 173 27.03 -7.97 -6.52
N ASP A 174 26.37 -8.47 -5.48
CA ASP A 174 25.68 -9.77 -5.49
C ASP A 174 24.33 -9.73 -6.21
N LEU A 175 23.86 -8.52 -6.60
CA LEU A 175 22.62 -8.40 -7.36
C LEU A 175 22.78 -9.00 -8.75
N PRO A 176 21.98 -10.05 -9.13
CA PRO A 176 22.10 -10.64 -10.45
C PRO A 176 21.72 -9.64 -11.56
N ALA A 177 22.33 -9.84 -12.74
CA ALA A 177 21.98 -9.07 -13.92
C ALA A 177 20.59 -9.45 -14.46
N GLY A 178 19.99 -8.57 -15.27
CA GLY A 178 18.70 -8.85 -15.94
C GLY A 178 17.49 -8.24 -15.26
N LEU A 179 17.61 -7.72 -14.05
CA LEU A 179 16.53 -7.00 -13.35
C LEU A 179 16.37 -5.58 -13.91
N ALA A 180 15.32 -5.35 -14.69
CA ALA A 180 15.15 -4.11 -15.46
C ALA A 180 14.46 -2.96 -14.68
N THR A 181 13.79 -3.26 -13.58
CA THR A 181 12.98 -2.28 -12.84
C THR A 181 13.25 -2.31 -11.34
N PRO A 182 13.10 -1.19 -10.62
CA PRO A 182 13.18 -1.19 -9.17
C PRO A 182 12.19 -2.16 -8.49
N LEU A 183 11.04 -2.42 -9.11
CA LEU A 183 10.05 -3.37 -8.61
C LEU A 183 10.59 -4.81 -8.65
N ALA A 184 11.18 -5.23 -9.78
CA ALA A 184 11.80 -6.56 -9.89
C ALA A 184 12.98 -6.72 -8.92
N VAL A 185 13.79 -5.68 -8.73
CA VAL A 185 14.86 -5.70 -7.72
C VAL A 185 14.31 -5.80 -6.32
N GLN A 186 13.21 -5.09 -6.01
CA GLN A 186 12.57 -5.16 -4.69
C GLN A 186 12.11 -6.58 -4.36
N ALA A 187 11.52 -7.31 -5.32
CA ALA A 187 11.01 -8.67 -5.14
C ALA A 187 12.09 -9.70 -4.76
N MET A 188 13.38 -9.37 -4.91
CA MET A 188 14.50 -10.22 -4.47
C MET A 188 14.67 -10.30 -2.95
N PHE A 189 14.16 -9.32 -2.17
CA PHE A 189 14.56 -9.15 -0.78
C PHE A 189 13.63 -9.75 0.29
N PRO A 190 12.29 -9.78 0.18
CA PRO A 190 11.43 -10.33 1.23
C PRO A 190 11.80 -11.77 1.61
N VAL A 191 12.18 -12.58 0.63
CA VAL A 191 12.60 -13.98 0.82
C VAL A 191 13.93 -14.14 1.56
N THR A 192 14.69 -13.05 1.74
CA THR A 192 15.96 -13.04 2.47
C THR A 192 15.84 -12.47 3.88
N SER A 193 14.71 -11.85 4.21
CA SER A 193 14.45 -11.23 5.51
C SER A 193 13.99 -12.26 6.54
N GLY A 194 14.68 -12.31 7.67
CA GLY A 194 14.35 -13.23 8.78
C GLY A 194 12.94 -13.01 9.34
N ASP A 195 12.49 -11.75 9.42
CA ASP A 195 11.18 -11.42 9.97
C ASP A 195 10.05 -11.54 8.93
N GLU A 196 10.37 -11.40 7.62
CA GLU A 196 9.35 -11.49 6.57
C GLU A 196 9.12 -12.93 6.10
N MET A 197 10.04 -13.50 5.29
CA MET A 197 9.81 -14.77 4.61
C MET A 197 10.91 -15.83 4.85
N ARG A 198 12.16 -15.45 5.15
CA ARG A 198 13.26 -16.40 5.37
C ARG A 198 13.05 -17.24 6.62
N GLY A 199 12.66 -16.60 7.73
CA GLY A 199 12.55 -17.24 9.03
C GLY A 199 13.90 -17.59 9.65
N THR A 200 13.85 -18.48 10.64
CA THR A 200 15.01 -19.02 11.35
C THR A 200 14.96 -20.56 11.37
N THR A 201 16.07 -21.20 11.71
CA THR A 201 16.10 -22.67 11.88
C THR A 201 15.27 -23.18 13.07
N ALA A 202 14.84 -22.27 13.96
CA ALA A 202 14.06 -22.59 15.16
C ALA A 202 12.53 -22.51 14.93
N ASP A 203 12.08 -22.00 13.79
CA ASP A 203 10.66 -21.69 13.53
C ASP A 203 9.76 -22.90 13.23
N PHE A 204 10.29 -24.14 13.32
CA PHE A 204 9.58 -25.30 12.82
C PHE A 204 8.35 -25.69 13.64
N LEU A 205 7.17 -25.56 13.04
CA LEU A 205 5.95 -26.26 13.45
C LEU A 205 5.98 -27.75 13.08
N ASP A 206 6.79 -28.14 12.11
CA ASP A 206 6.99 -29.54 11.64
C ASP A 206 8.47 -29.93 11.70
N PRO A 207 8.89 -30.78 12.66
CA PRO A 207 10.29 -31.21 12.82
C PRO A 207 10.82 -32.02 11.64
N HIS A 208 9.99 -32.30 10.62
CA HIS A 208 10.38 -33.06 9.42
C HIS A 208 10.57 -32.17 8.18
N LYS A 209 10.43 -30.85 8.32
CA LYS A 209 10.67 -29.90 7.22
C LYS A 209 11.87 -29.04 7.54
N ASP A 210 12.92 -29.15 6.73
CA ASP A 210 14.09 -28.27 6.84
C ASP A 210 13.81 -26.91 6.18
N ASN A 211 14.12 -25.84 6.90
CA ASN A 211 14.18 -24.49 6.33
C ASN A 211 15.57 -24.26 5.75
N GLU A 212 15.81 -24.76 4.54
CA GLU A 212 17.11 -24.72 3.87
C GLU A 212 17.57 -23.29 3.58
N ILE A 213 16.64 -22.32 3.45
CA ILE A 213 17.01 -20.90 3.23
C ILE A 213 17.42 -20.18 4.51
N ALA A 214 17.16 -20.77 5.68
CA ALA A 214 17.65 -20.28 6.97
C ALA A 214 18.86 -21.05 7.50
N ASP A 215 19.49 -21.90 6.68
CA ASP A 215 20.75 -22.56 7.03
C ASP A 215 21.77 -21.50 7.49
N PRO A 216 22.41 -21.66 8.67
CA PRO A 216 23.46 -20.76 9.14
C PRO A 216 24.62 -20.57 8.15
N ALA A 217 24.88 -21.54 7.27
CA ALA A 217 25.87 -21.42 6.21
C ALA A 217 25.50 -20.36 5.16
N LEU A 218 24.21 -20.00 5.05
CA LEU A 218 23.71 -18.96 4.15
C LEU A 218 23.51 -17.60 4.87
N ASP A 219 23.99 -17.44 6.10
CA ASP A 219 23.83 -16.18 6.81
C ASP A 219 24.67 -15.09 6.13
N GLY A 220 23.97 -14.07 5.59
CA GLY A 220 24.57 -13.01 4.76
C GLY A 220 24.88 -13.42 3.30
N ASP A 221 24.65 -14.67 2.89
CA ASP A 221 24.83 -15.14 1.52
C ASP A 221 23.52 -15.03 0.72
N LEU A 222 23.23 -13.83 0.20
CA LEU A 222 22.03 -13.59 -0.60
C LEU A 222 21.94 -14.50 -1.85
N PRO A 223 23.02 -14.64 -2.67
CA PRO A 223 23.02 -15.58 -3.80
C PRO A 223 22.73 -17.03 -3.40
N GLY A 224 23.27 -17.48 -2.27
CA GLY A 224 23.01 -18.82 -1.74
C GLY A 224 21.53 -19.04 -1.40
N ILE A 225 20.89 -18.07 -0.75
CA ILE A 225 19.45 -18.11 -0.43
C ILE A 225 18.61 -18.17 -1.72
N TRP A 226 18.90 -17.30 -2.70
CA TRP A 226 18.20 -17.30 -3.99
C TRP A 226 18.35 -18.60 -4.76
N ASN A 227 19.57 -19.18 -4.78
CA ASN A 227 19.82 -20.49 -5.40
C ASN A 227 19.04 -21.61 -4.69
N ALA A 228 18.97 -21.61 -3.36
CA ALA A 228 18.20 -22.59 -2.61
C ALA A 228 16.69 -22.50 -2.95
N LEU A 229 16.14 -21.32 -3.15
CA LEU A 229 14.76 -21.14 -3.61
C LEU A 229 14.53 -21.67 -5.02
N MET A 230 15.43 -21.41 -5.97
CA MET A 230 15.33 -21.99 -7.32
C MET A 230 15.40 -23.52 -7.31
N ASN A 231 16.29 -24.11 -6.52
CA ASN A 231 16.36 -25.56 -6.32
C ASN A 231 15.07 -26.12 -5.73
N ARG A 232 14.39 -25.38 -4.85
CA ARG A 232 13.09 -25.76 -4.29
C ARG A 232 12.00 -25.74 -5.36
N LEU A 233 11.94 -24.69 -6.18
CA LEU A 233 10.98 -24.57 -7.29
C LEU A 233 11.17 -25.66 -8.35
N GLU A 234 12.41 -26.12 -8.57
CA GLU A 234 12.72 -27.23 -9.47
C GLU A 234 12.07 -28.57 -9.05
N GLN A 235 11.76 -28.73 -7.76
CA GLN A 235 11.13 -29.96 -7.26
C GLN A 235 9.59 -29.96 -7.43
N ILE A 236 9.01 -28.91 -7.96
CA ILE A 236 7.55 -28.73 -8.09
C ILE A 236 7.16 -28.82 -9.56
N GLU A 237 6.45 -29.90 -9.94
CA GLU A 237 6.05 -30.19 -11.31
C GLU A 237 5.39 -28.99 -12.00
N GLY A 238 4.45 -28.30 -11.34
CA GLY A 238 3.75 -27.13 -11.90
C GLY A 238 4.67 -25.95 -12.26
N TYR A 239 5.84 -25.83 -11.62
CA TYR A 239 6.86 -24.85 -12.00
C TYR A 239 7.88 -25.41 -12.99
N ALA A 240 8.29 -26.66 -12.83
CA ALA A 240 9.49 -27.23 -13.46
C ALA A 240 9.24 -28.22 -14.58
N ASP A 241 7.99 -28.61 -14.88
CA ASP A 241 7.71 -29.52 -15.98
C ASP A 241 8.33 -28.98 -17.29
N PRO A 242 9.13 -29.81 -18.01
CA PRO A 242 9.85 -29.35 -19.19
C PRO A 242 8.96 -29.06 -20.42
N VAL A 243 7.66 -29.33 -20.32
CA VAL A 243 6.69 -29.07 -21.41
C VAL A 243 5.66 -28.02 -20.99
N ASP A 244 5.03 -28.19 -19.82
CA ASP A 244 3.91 -27.43 -19.36
C ASP A 244 4.18 -26.62 -18.08
N GLY A 245 5.38 -26.67 -17.52
CA GLY A 245 5.78 -25.89 -16.34
C GLY A 245 5.72 -24.39 -16.59
N LEU A 246 5.37 -23.62 -15.55
CA LEU A 246 5.18 -22.16 -15.68
C LEU A 246 6.45 -21.43 -16.11
N PHE A 247 7.65 -21.88 -15.66
CA PHE A 247 8.91 -21.29 -16.11
C PHE A 247 9.19 -21.57 -17.59
N VAL A 248 8.87 -22.76 -18.07
CA VAL A 248 9.03 -23.10 -19.50
C VAL A 248 8.10 -22.26 -20.35
N LYS A 249 6.86 -22.06 -19.92
CA LYS A 249 5.92 -21.18 -20.63
C LYS A 249 6.40 -19.74 -20.69
N ALA A 250 6.94 -19.22 -19.58
CA ALA A 250 7.35 -17.82 -19.47
C ALA A 250 8.72 -17.54 -20.13
N TYR A 251 9.69 -18.46 -20.02
CA TYR A 251 11.08 -18.26 -20.42
C TYR A 251 11.60 -19.26 -21.46
N GLY A 252 10.89 -20.33 -21.73
CA GLY A 252 11.38 -21.44 -22.56
C GLY A 252 12.41 -22.32 -21.84
N GLU A 253 12.61 -22.15 -20.53
CA GLU A 253 13.64 -22.80 -19.72
C GLU A 253 13.06 -23.32 -18.40
N VAL A 254 13.58 -24.40 -17.86
CA VAL A 254 13.25 -24.91 -16.54
C VAL A 254 13.95 -24.11 -15.42
N PRO A 255 13.44 -24.11 -14.17
CA PRO A 255 14.07 -23.37 -13.06
C PRO A 255 15.54 -23.62 -12.85
N ALA A 256 16.00 -24.87 -13.08
CA ALA A 256 17.42 -25.28 -12.97
C ALA A 256 18.37 -24.46 -13.85
N ASN A 257 17.89 -23.88 -14.94
CA ASN A 257 18.69 -23.10 -15.90
C ASN A 257 18.55 -21.58 -15.64
N LEU A 258 17.78 -21.17 -14.65
CA LEU A 258 17.41 -19.78 -14.36
C LEU A 258 17.84 -19.40 -12.94
N GLY A 259 18.11 -18.12 -12.71
CA GLY A 259 18.27 -17.57 -11.37
C GLY A 259 16.98 -16.97 -10.81
N PHE A 260 16.99 -16.62 -9.53
CA PHE A 260 15.83 -16.05 -8.85
C PHE A 260 15.38 -14.69 -9.42
N GLU A 261 16.24 -13.98 -10.14
CA GLU A 261 15.90 -12.78 -10.90
C GLU A 261 14.79 -13.03 -11.94
N SER A 262 14.67 -14.26 -12.44
CA SER A 262 13.55 -14.64 -13.32
C SER A 262 12.23 -14.74 -12.57
N ALA A 263 12.23 -15.31 -11.37
CA ALA A 263 11.05 -15.32 -10.48
C ALA A 263 10.67 -13.88 -10.06
N ALA A 264 11.64 -13.08 -9.67
CA ALA A 264 11.43 -11.67 -9.28
C ALA A 264 10.88 -10.81 -10.45
N THR A 265 11.36 -11.07 -11.67
CA THR A 265 10.83 -10.40 -12.88
C THR A 265 9.39 -10.79 -13.16
N ALA A 266 9.03 -12.07 -12.97
CA ALA A 266 7.66 -12.55 -13.13
C ALA A 266 6.73 -11.96 -12.03
N LEU A 267 7.18 -11.89 -10.78
CA LEU A 267 6.46 -11.20 -9.70
C LEU A 267 6.17 -9.75 -10.06
N ALA A 268 7.17 -9.01 -10.52
CA ALA A 268 7.00 -7.62 -10.96
C ALA A 268 6.05 -7.51 -12.17
N ALA A 269 6.03 -8.47 -13.09
CA ALA A 269 5.11 -8.50 -14.21
C ALA A 269 3.66 -8.70 -13.75
N PHE A 270 3.42 -9.60 -12.80
CA PHE A 270 2.11 -9.78 -12.20
C PHE A 270 1.65 -8.51 -11.46
N GLU A 271 2.44 -7.97 -10.54
CA GLU A 271 2.09 -6.76 -9.78
C GLU A 271 1.80 -5.57 -10.69
N SER A 272 2.63 -5.38 -11.73
CA SER A 272 2.46 -4.31 -12.71
C SER A 272 1.18 -4.45 -13.52
N THR A 273 0.68 -5.66 -13.73
CA THR A 273 -0.53 -5.93 -14.49
C THR A 273 -1.76 -5.93 -13.60
N ALA A 274 -1.71 -6.64 -12.48
CA ALA A 274 -2.85 -6.87 -11.61
C ALA A 274 -3.25 -5.61 -10.79
N TYR A 275 -2.28 -4.80 -10.40
CA TYR A 275 -2.49 -3.69 -9.46
C TYR A 275 -2.28 -2.31 -10.08
N SER A 276 -2.37 -2.20 -11.40
CA SER A 276 -2.28 -0.93 -12.12
C SER A 276 -3.64 -0.41 -12.58
N TYR A 277 -3.96 0.82 -12.19
CA TYR A 277 -5.25 1.46 -12.43
C TYR A 277 -5.06 2.90 -12.92
N ASP A 278 -5.80 3.27 -13.97
CA ASP A 278 -5.77 4.59 -14.60
C ASP A 278 -7.16 5.17 -14.86
N ASP A 279 -8.16 4.63 -14.18
CA ASP A 279 -9.59 4.88 -14.44
C ASP A 279 -10.36 5.42 -13.24
N SER A 280 -9.65 5.93 -12.20
CA SER A 280 -10.31 6.63 -11.11
C SER A 280 -11.05 7.89 -11.61
N PRO A 281 -12.03 8.42 -10.86
CA PRO A 281 -12.67 9.69 -11.20
C PRO A 281 -11.67 10.83 -11.44
N PHE A 282 -10.53 10.82 -10.73
CA PHE A 282 -9.45 11.79 -10.94
C PHE A 282 -8.71 11.56 -12.26
N ASP A 283 -8.44 10.30 -12.63
CA ASP A 283 -7.82 9.97 -13.92
C ASP A 283 -8.70 10.37 -15.08
N GLU A 284 -9.98 10.04 -15.02
CA GLU A 284 -10.96 10.43 -16.04
C GLU A 284 -11.05 11.96 -16.15
N TYR A 285 -10.98 12.68 -15.02
CA TYR A 285 -10.91 14.13 -15.04
C TYR A 285 -9.65 14.65 -15.72
N LEU A 286 -8.50 14.01 -15.52
CA LEU A 286 -7.23 14.34 -16.18
C LEU A 286 -7.30 14.05 -17.70
N LYS A 287 -7.94 12.96 -18.11
CA LYS A 287 -8.21 12.59 -19.51
C LYS A 287 -9.21 13.54 -20.21
N GLY A 288 -9.87 14.42 -19.48
CA GLY A 288 -10.73 15.47 -20.04
C GLY A 288 -12.21 15.36 -19.70
N ASN A 289 -12.67 14.29 -19.08
CA ASN A 289 -14.04 14.12 -18.59
C ASN A 289 -14.26 14.99 -17.35
N ARG A 290 -14.72 16.23 -17.54
CA ARG A 290 -14.91 17.19 -16.44
C ARG A 290 -16.02 16.84 -15.47
N ASP A 291 -16.90 15.92 -15.84
CA ASP A 291 -18.02 15.46 -15.04
C ASP A 291 -17.68 14.22 -14.20
N ALA A 292 -16.50 13.61 -14.39
CA ALA A 292 -16.04 12.46 -13.62
C ALA A 292 -15.87 12.75 -12.12
N MET A 293 -15.50 13.99 -11.76
CA MET A 293 -15.41 14.42 -10.38
C MET A 293 -16.60 15.28 -9.94
N THR A 294 -17.08 15.06 -8.74
CA THR A 294 -18.11 15.89 -8.09
C THR A 294 -17.53 17.25 -7.69
N GLU A 295 -18.40 18.23 -7.37
CA GLU A 295 -17.93 19.53 -6.87
C GLU A 295 -17.19 19.46 -5.54
N PRO A 296 -17.61 18.67 -4.52
CA PRO A 296 -16.82 18.44 -3.31
C PRO A 296 -15.41 17.89 -3.61
N GLN A 297 -15.29 16.89 -4.48
CA GLN A 297 -14.01 16.32 -4.93
C GLN A 297 -13.09 17.36 -5.57
N LYS A 298 -13.64 18.22 -6.43
CA LYS A 298 -12.89 19.32 -7.03
C LYS A 298 -12.46 20.38 -6.00
N ARG A 299 -13.31 20.71 -5.01
CA ARG A 299 -12.92 21.62 -3.91
C ARG A 299 -11.82 21.00 -3.05
N GLY A 300 -11.91 19.70 -2.74
CA GLY A 300 -10.88 18.96 -2.04
C GLY A 300 -9.54 18.99 -2.78
N ALA A 301 -9.57 18.74 -4.10
CA ALA A 301 -8.38 18.86 -4.96
C ALA A 301 -7.78 20.28 -4.91
N LEU A 302 -8.60 21.33 -4.92
CA LEU A 302 -8.12 22.71 -4.78
C LEU A 302 -7.49 22.99 -3.41
N LEU A 303 -7.93 22.33 -2.34
CA LEU A 303 -7.29 22.39 -1.03
C LEU A 303 -5.94 21.69 -1.05
N PHE A 304 -5.89 20.48 -1.60
CA PHE A 304 -4.69 19.64 -1.74
C PHE A 304 -3.57 20.36 -2.54
N TYR A 305 -3.89 20.84 -3.74
CA TYR A 305 -2.95 21.57 -4.62
C TYR A 305 -2.82 23.06 -4.28
N GLY A 306 -3.43 23.52 -3.19
CA GLY A 306 -3.49 24.94 -2.83
C GLY A 306 -3.21 25.23 -1.37
N LYS A 307 -4.24 25.52 -0.61
CA LYS A 307 -4.15 25.99 0.79
C LYS A 307 -3.37 25.04 1.69
N LEU A 308 -3.58 23.72 1.53
CA LEU A 308 -2.97 22.70 2.40
C LEU A 308 -1.60 22.24 1.91
N GLN A 309 -1.25 22.55 0.64
CA GLN A 309 0.08 22.26 0.08
C GLN A 309 0.50 20.78 0.19
N CYS A 310 -0.45 19.85 0.15
CA CYS A 310 -0.16 18.41 0.16
C CYS A 310 0.68 18.02 -1.08
N SER A 311 0.42 18.70 -2.20
CA SER A 311 1.16 18.52 -3.45
C SER A 311 2.62 18.98 -3.42
N ASN A 312 3.14 19.50 -2.31
CA ASN A 312 4.58 19.76 -2.19
C ASN A 312 5.39 18.47 -2.10
N CYS A 313 4.80 17.44 -1.50
CA CYS A 313 5.37 16.09 -1.38
C CYS A 313 4.58 15.10 -2.27
N HIS A 314 3.25 15.12 -2.22
CA HIS A 314 2.39 14.28 -3.06
C HIS A 314 2.15 14.93 -4.42
N SER A 315 3.19 15.03 -5.24
CA SER A 315 3.20 15.73 -6.53
C SER A 315 3.22 14.76 -7.72
N GLY A 316 3.09 15.32 -8.94
CA GLY A 316 3.20 14.55 -10.17
C GLY A 316 2.07 13.55 -10.38
N THR A 317 2.26 12.68 -11.34
CA THR A 317 1.27 11.68 -11.81
C THR A 317 1.01 10.57 -10.79
N LEU A 318 2.04 10.15 -10.07
CA LEU A 318 1.94 9.13 -9.01
C LEU A 318 1.47 9.70 -7.66
N LEU A 319 1.30 11.03 -7.54
CA LEU A 319 1.00 11.72 -6.29
C LEU A 319 2.08 11.45 -5.22
N THR A 320 3.33 11.45 -5.63
CA THR A 320 4.53 11.36 -4.80
C THR A 320 5.70 12.03 -5.51
N ASP A 321 6.56 12.70 -4.76
CA ASP A 321 7.87 13.18 -5.24
C ASP A 321 9.00 12.18 -4.95
N GLN A 322 8.67 11.05 -4.32
CA GLN A 322 9.57 9.98 -3.89
C GLN A 322 10.73 10.44 -2.98
N ASN A 323 10.69 11.68 -2.51
CA ASN A 323 11.64 12.19 -1.50
C ASN A 323 11.26 11.68 -0.09
N HIS A 324 12.13 11.97 0.87
CA HIS A 324 12.02 11.47 2.25
C HIS A 324 11.76 12.62 3.21
N TYR A 325 10.76 12.44 4.10
CA TYR A 325 10.37 13.45 5.07
C TYR A 325 10.11 12.82 6.44
N ASN A 326 10.46 13.57 7.49
CA ASN A 326 10.06 13.28 8.85
C ASN A 326 8.70 13.96 9.15
N LEU A 327 7.69 13.16 9.45
CA LEU A 327 6.37 13.61 9.86
C LEU A 327 6.14 13.51 11.37
N ALA A 328 7.17 13.24 12.16
CA ALA A 328 7.08 12.98 13.60
C ALA A 328 6.05 11.87 13.93
N ILE A 329 6.14 10.74 13.22
CA ILE A 329 5.26 9.58 13.45
C ILE A 329 5.63 8.92 14.79
N PRO A 330 4.64 8.49 15.61
CA PRO A 330 4.90 7.71 16.81
C PRO A 330 5.77 6.49 16.53
N GLN A 331 6.73 6.20 17.41
CA GLN A 331 7.60 5.03 17.32
C GLN A 331 7.06 3.92 18.25
N PHE A 332 6.95 2.71 17.72
CA PHE A 332 6.52 1.52 18.45
C PHE A 332 6.98 0.24 17.72
N GLY A 333 6.81 -0.91 18.35
CA GLY A 333 7.32 -2.20 17.89
C GLY A 333 8.82 -2.32 18.17
N GLU A 334 9.45 -3.28 17.51
CA GLU A 334 10.86 -3.60 17.69
C GLU A 334 11.81 -2.56 17.08
N GLY A 335 11.31 -1.73 16.16
CA GLY A 335 12.13 -0.77 15.44
C GLY A 335 13.10 -1.44 14.45
N ASN A 336 14.10 -0.66 13.98
CA ASN A 336 15.13 -1.12 13.05
C ASN A 336 16.55 -0.83 13.56
N ASP A 337 16.69 -0.48 14.84
CA ASP A 337 17.96 -0.32 15.49
C ASP A 337 17.96 -0.91 16.92
N GLU A 338 19.12 -1.00 17.55
CA GLU A 338 19.28 -1.54 18.91
C GLU A 338 18.51 -0.77 19.99
N SER A 339 18.04 0.46 19.70
CA SER A 339 17.24 1.26 20.62
C SER A 339 15.73 1.05 20.46
N GLY A 340 15.29 0.20 19.54
CA GLY A 340 13.90 -0.01 19.20
C GLY A 340 13.29 1.13 18.38
N LEU A 341 14.12 1.95 17.72
CA LEU A 341 13.67 3.03 16.85
C LEU A 341 13.76 2.62 15.37
N ASP A 342 12.84 3.08 14.58
CA ASP A 342 13.02 3.09 13.12
C ASP A 342 13.58 4.44 12.69
N LEU A 343 14.86 4.46 12.34
CA LEU A 343 15.57 5.65 11.91
C LEU A 343 15.35 6.00 10.43
N GLY A 344 14.58 5.20 9.71
CA GLY A 344 14.19 5.46 8.32
C GLY A 344 15.37 5.51 7.35
N ARG A 345 15.40 6.54 6.52
CA ARG A 345 16.42 6.74 5.47
C ARG A 345 17.85 6.78 6.02
N TYR A 346 18.04 7.20 7.26
CA TYR A 346 19.36 7.18 7.93
C TYR A 346 20.03 5.80 7.88
N LEU A 347 19.26 4.72 8.02
CA LEU A 347 19.80 3.35 7.96
C LEU A 347 20.45 2.99 6.62
N VAL A 348 20.09 3.72 5.55
CA VAL A 348 20.64 3.54 4.21
C VAL A 348 21.79 4.50 3.91
N THR A 349 21.69 5.74 4.41
CA THR A 349 22.64 6.82 4.03
C THR A 349 23.72 7.08 5.08
N GLY A 350 23.49 6.74 6.35
CA GLY A 350 24.33 7.14 7.47
C GLY A 350 24.33 8.65 7.74
N ASN A 351 23.51 9.44 7.04
CA ASN A 351 23.45 10.88 7.21
C ASN A 351 22.45 11.25 8.32
N GLU A 352 22.92 11.93 9.38
CA GLU A 352 22.10 12.36 10.51
C GLU A 352 20.86 13.20 10.11
N GLU A 353 20.94 13.94 9.00
CA GLU A 353 19.81 14.71 8.48
C GLU A 353 18.68 13.83 7.96
N ASP A 354 18.93 12.54 7.71
CA ASP A 354 17.97 11.58 7.18
C ASP A 354 17.27 10.76 8.28
N ARG A 355 17.56 11.02 9.55
CA ARG A 355 16.90 10.35 10.68
C ARG A 355 15.40 10.59 10.67
N PHE A 356 14.64 9.50 10.87
CA PHE A 356 13.18 9.49 10.90
C PHE A 356 12.50 9.93 9.61
N LYS A 357 13.23 10.01 8.49
CA LYS A 357 12.67 10.33 7.20
C LYS A 357 12.29 9.06 6.44
N PHE A 358 11.08 9.10 5.85
CA PHE A 358 10.53 8.01 5.07
C PHE A 358 10.08 8.54 3.71
N ARG A 359 10.14 7.66 2.69
CA ARG A 359 9.72 7.99 1.33
C ARG A 359 8.23 8.31 1.29
N VAL A 360 7.87 9.36 0.55
CA VAL A 360 6.48 9.71 0.29
C VAL A 360 5.81 8.60 -0.52
N PRO A 361 4.73 7.96 -0.02
CA PRO A 361 3.97 6.98 -0.80
C PRO A 361 3.12 7.66 -1.88
N GLY A 362 2.69 6.88 -2.90
CA GLY A 362 1.62 7.28 -3.79
C GLY A 362 0.29 7.38 -3.07
N LEU A 363 -0.68 8.08 -3.66
CA LEU A 363 -2.01 8.22 -3.05
C LEU A 363 -3.13 7.60 -3.89
N ARG A 364 -2.81 6.90 -4.97
CA ARG A 364 -3.83 6.20 -5.76
C ARG A 364 -4.43 5.09 -4.91
N ASN A 365 -5.76 4.98 -4.94
CA ASN A 365 -6.54 4.04 -4.12
C ASN A 365 -6.34 4.18 -2.59
N VAL A 366 -5.83 5.31 -2.10
CA VAL A 366 -5.46 5.52 -0.71
C VAL A 366 -6.58 5.23 0.30
N THR A 367 -7.84 5.30 -0.09
CA THR A 367 -8.98 4.99 0.79
C THR A 367 -9.13 3.50 1.10
N HIS A 368 -8.37 2.63 0.42
CA HIS A 368 -8.36 1.18 0.62
C HIS A 368 -7.07 0.65 1.25
N THR A 369 -6.12 1.53 1.60
CA THR A 369 -4.77 1.13 2.04
C THR A 369 -4.52 1.39 3.53
N ALA A 370 -5.56 1.32 4.36
CA ALA A 370 -5.39 1.39 5.81
C ALA A 370 -4.65 0.14 6.33
N PRO A 371 -3.84 0.29 7.40
CA PRO A 371 -3.50 1.51 8.13
C PRO A 371 -2.43 2.35 7.45
N TYR A 372 -2.32 3.62 7.84
CA TYR A 372 -1.50 4.64 7.19
C TYR A 372 -0.19 4.89 7.94
N MET A 373 0.78 5.49 7.24
CA MET A 373 2.16 5.77 7.63
C MET A 373 3.08 4.55 7.47
N HIS A 374 4.40 4.77 7.58
CA HIS A 374 5.40 3.73 7.39
C HIS A 374 5.32 2.57 8.39
N ASN A 375 4.66 2.77 9.51
CA ASN A 375 4.43 1.76 10.56
C ASN A 375 2.94 1.56 10.88
N GLY A 376 2.02 2.03 10.00
CA GLY A 376 0.59 1.84 10.22
C GLY A 376 0.03 2.53 11.46
N ALA A 377 0.61 3.67 11.85
CA ALA A 377 0.25 4.39 13.09
C ALA A 377 -1.20 4.91 13.11
N TYR A 378 -1.88 4.99 11.99
CA TYR A 378 -3.25 5.52 11.91
C TYR A 378 -4.13 4.61 11.06
N TYR A 379 -5.17 4.07 11.66
CA TYR A 379 -6.16 3.27 10.93
C TYR A 379 -7.13 4.12 10.11
N ASN A 380 -7.45 5.31 10.59
CA ASN A 380 -8.42 6.19 9.94
C ASN A 380 -7.72 7.23 9.07
N LEU A 381 -8.13 7.36 7.79
CA LEU A 381 -7.56 8.33 6.86
C LEU A 381 -7.70 9.79 7.33
N ALA A 382 -8.81 10.13 7.99
CA ALA A 382 -9.01 11.48 8.53
C ALA A 382 -8.00 11.81 9.64
N ASP A 383 -7.65 10.84 10.49
CA ASP A 383 -6.66 11.00 11.56
C ASP A 383 -5.24 11.08 10.97
N ALA A 384 -4.92 10.26 9.96
CA ALA A 384 -3.68 10.38 9.21
C ALA A 384 -3.53 11.78 8.58
N ILE A 385 -4.57 12.31 7.97
CA ILE A 385 -4.60 13.68 7.44
C ILE A 385 -4.45 14.71 8.56
N ALA A 386 -5.15 14.52 9.69
CA ALA A 386 -5.06 15.43 10.84
C ALA A 386 -3.64 15.47 11.42
N HIS A 387 -2.94 14.31 11.45
CA HIS A 387 -1.53 14.25 11.81
C HIS A 387 -0.65 15.10 10.89
N HIS A 388 -0.79 14.97 9.57
CA HIS A 388 -0.06 15.80 8.60
C HIS A 388 -0.30 17.32 8.81
N LEU A 389 -1.48 17.69 9.32
CA LEU A 389 -1.83 19.10 9.53
C LEU A 389 -1.28 19.69 10.84
N ASP A 390 -0.98 18.86 11.85
CA ASP A 390 -0.38 19.31 13.14
C ASP A 390 0.41 18.15 13.78
N PRO A 391 1.57 17.72 13.21
CA PRO A 391 2.29 16.54 13.64
C PRO A 391 2.67 16.58 15.14
N ALA A 392 3.17 17.72 15.60
CA ALA A 392 3.59 17.85 17.00
C ALA A 392 2.44 17.64 17.99
N ARG A 393 1.27 18.21 17.71
CA ARG A 393 0.09 18.04 18.55
C ARG A 393 -0.42 16.60 18.47
N SER A 394 -0.48 16.03 17.28
CA SER A 394 -0.97 14.68 17.07
C SER A 394 -0.07 13.66 17.77
N LEU A 395 1.27 13.76 17.62
CA LEU A 395 2.22 12.90 18.34
C LEU A 395 2.06 12.98 19.87
N MET A 396 1.93 14.20 20.42
CA MET A 396 1.81 14.39 21.87
C MET A 396 0.49 13.90 22.46
N ASN A 397 -0.55 13.70 21.63
CA ASN A 397 -1.86 13.22 22.03
C ASN A 397 -2.22 11.90 21.34
N TYR A 398 -1.22 11.18 20.84
CA TYR A 398 -1.44 9.90 20.18
C TYR A 398 -1.97 8.88 21.18
N ASP A 399 -3.09 8.25 20.83
CA ASP A 399 -3.71 7.19 21.60
C ASP A 399 -3.52 5.86 20.85
N ALA A 400 -2.59 5.05 21.33
CA ALA A 400 -2.26 3.79 20.71
C ALA A 400 -3.41 2.76 20.81
N ASP A 401 -4.20 2.81 21.89
CA ASP A 401 -5.33 1.89 22.08
C ASP A 401 -6.49 2.17 21.10
N GLU A 402 -6.60 3.40 20.61
CA GLU A 402 -7.59 3.77 19.58
C GLU A 402 -7.09 3.55 18.16
N GLN A 403 -5.78 3.64 17.92
CA GLN A 403 -5.22 3.72 16.57
C GLN A 403 -4.59 2.39 16.09
N LEU A 404 -4.02 1.57 16.99
CA LEU A 404 -3.33 0.35 16.60
C LEU A 404 -4.28 -0.86 16.59
N ILE A 405 -4.25 -1.60 15.49
CA ILE A 405 -5.14 -2.75 15.29
C ILE A 405 -4.75 -3.93 16.18
N GLN A 406 -3.44 -4.19 16.35
CA GLN A 406 -2.93 -5.29 17.16
C GLN A 406 -3.05 -5.04 18.68
N GLY A 407 -3.73 -3.96 19.09
CA GLY A 407 -4.13 -3.68 20.46
C GLY A 407 -2.95 -3.56 21.43
N ALA A 408 -3.11 -4.15 22.62
CA ALA A 408 -2.17 -3.98 23.73
C ALA A 408 -0.74 -4.44 23.42
N GLU A 409 -0.55 -5.47 22.59
CA GLU A 409 0.78 -5.99 22.27
C GLU A 409 1.67 -4.93 21.64
N LEU A 410 1.15 -4.13 20.69
CA LEU A 410 1.89 -3.01 20.10
C LEU A 410 1.77 -1.72 20.94
N ALA A 411 0.62 -1.46 21.55
CA ALA A 411 0.41 -0.24 22.34
C ALA A 411 1.36 -0.14 23.54
N ASP A 412 1.72 -1.28 24.14
CA ASP A 412 2.68 -1.34 25.24
C ASP A 412 4.13 -1.04 24.83
N THR A 413 4.44 -1.15 23.52
CA THR A 413 5.79 -0.87 22.98
C THR A 413 6.01 0.59 22.60
N ILE A 414 4.96 1.43 22.71
CA ILE A 414 5.06 2.83 22.25
C ILE A 414 6.14 3.62 23.02
N ILE A 415 7.00 4.27 22.28
CA ILE A 415 8.10 5.07 22.85
C ILE A 415 7.58 6.40 23.36
N LYS A 416 7.68 6.61 24.68
CA LYS A 416 7.21 7.82 25.40
C LYS A 416 8.35 8.69 25.92
N GLU A 417 9.61 8.35 25.61
CA GLU A 417 10.78 9.09 26.06
C GLU A 417 10.79 10.50 25.49
N ARG A 418 10.80 11.47 26.39
CA ARG A 418 10.74 12.90 26.04
C ARG A 418 11.85 13.38 25.11
N SER A 419 13.00 12.75 25.16
CA SER A 419 14.14 13.05 24.28
C SER A 419 13.80 12.66 22.84
N VAL A 420 13.27 11.46 22.60
CA VAL A 420 12.87 10.95 21.28
C VAL A 420 11.73 11.78 20.72
N LEU A 421 10.67 12.01 21.50
CA LEU A 421 9.52 12.82 21.06
C LEU A 421 9.94 14.24 20.67
N ARG A 422 10.88 14.85 21.43
CA ARG A 422 11.40 16.16 21.12
C ARG A 422 12.23 16.17 19.84
N ASP A 423 13.02 15.13 19.62
CA ASP A 423 13.85 15.00 18.42
C ASP A 423 12.98 14.85 17.17
N LEU A 424 11.98 13.95 17.20
CA LEU A 424 10.99 13.79 16.15
C LEU A 424 10.31 15.12 15.77
N ILE A 425 9.83 15.87 16.79
CA ILE A 425 9.12 17.14 16.55
C ILE A 425 10.09 18.22 16.02
N LYS A 426 11.31 18.28 16.55
CA LYS A 426 12.30 19.31 16.19
C LYS A 426 12.75 19.16 14.73
N THR A 427 12.86 17.92 14.25
CA THR A 427 13.33 17.60 12.90
C THR A 427 12.21 17.37 11.90
N ALA A 428 10.93 17.57 12.32
CA ALA A 428 9.77 17.40 11.45
C ALA A 428 9.78 18.42 10.28
N ASP A 429 9.55 17.89 9.08
CA ASP A 429 9.55 18.68 7.83
C ASP A 429 8.25 19.42 7.57
N VAL A 430 7.17 19.06 8.26
CA VAL A 430 5.83 19.60 8.04
C VAL A 430 5.44 20.60 9.12
N LYS A 431 4.96 21.77 8.68
CA LYS A 431 4.48 22.84 9.57
C LYS A 431 2.96 22.78 9.71
N ARG A 432 2.50 23.15 10.93
CA ARG A 432 1.08 23.22 11.26
C ARG A 432 0.26 24.00 10.23
N LYS A 433 -0.88 23.42 9.82
CA LYS A 433 -1.88 24.04 8.95
C LYS A 433 -3.27 23.94 9.57
N LYS A 434 -4.11 24.95 9.30
CA LYS A 434 -5.47 24.99 9.81
C LYS A 434 -6.46 24.57 8.72
N ILE A 435 -7.38 23.67 9.07
CA ILE A 435 -8.48 23.23 8.24
C ILE A 435 -9.81 23.42 8.96
N LYS A 436 -10.88 23.70 8.22
CA LYS A 436 -12.25 23.72 8.74
C LYS A 436 -12.89 22.34 8.55
N PRO A 437 -13.90 21.95 9.37
CA PRO A 437 -14.57 20.64 9.19
C PRO A 437 -15.09 20.40 7.76
N ALA A 438 -15.74 21.41 7.14
CA ALA A 438 -16.21 21.29 5.76
C ALA A 438 -15.06 21.14 4.73
N GLU A 439 -13.90 21.74 4.98
CA GLU A 439 -12.73 21.58 4.13
C GLU A 439 -12.12 20.18 4.30
N MET A 440 -12.16 19.60 5.51
CA MET A 440 -11.75 18.21 5.75
C MET A 440 -12.65 17.24 4.97
N SER A 441 -13.97 17.46 5.03
CA SER A 441 -14.92 16.65 4.26
C SER A 441 -14.64 16.74 2.74
N ASP A 442 -14.44 17.94 2.18
CA ASP A 442 -14.11 18.11 0.77
C ASP A 442 -12.75 17.43 0.43
N LEU A 443 -11.77 17.45 1.34
CA LEU A 443 -10.47 16.79 1.12
C LEU A 443 -10.62 15.27 1.11
N LEU A 444 -11.38 14.69 2.02
CA LEU A 444 -11.69 13.26 2.04
C LEU A 444 -12.43 12.83 0.77
N GLU A 445 -13.35 13.63 0.27
CA GLU A 445 -14.01 13.41 -1.02
C GLU A 445 -12.98 13.38 -2.17
N PHE A 446 -11.95 14.24 -2.13
CA PHE A 446 -10.88 14.16 -3.12
C PHE A 446 -10.07 12.86 -3.00
N MET A 447 -9.78 12.38 -1.79
CA MET A 447 -9.13 11.07 -1.61
C MET A 447 -9.97 9.94 -2.23
N GLN A 448 -11.31 10.00 -2.09
CA GLN A 448 -12.22 9.05 -2.77
C GLN A 448 -12.14 9.15 -4.30
N ALA A 449 -11.91 10.34 -4.85
CA ALA A 449 -11.75 10.50 -6.30
C ALA A 449 -10.47 9.85 -6.85
N LEU A 450 -9.52 9.47 -6.00
CA LEU A 450 -8.29 8.75 -6.38
C LEU A 450 -8.49 7.23 -6.45
N THR A 451 -9.68 6.74 -6.13
CA THR A 451 -10.01 5.32 -6.08
C THR A 451 -10.59 4.83 -7.40
N ALA A 452 -10.05 3.74 -7.93
CA ALA A 452 -10.54 3.10 -9.13
C ALA A 452 -11.95 2.51 -8.92
N PRO A 453 -12.85 2.54 -9.90
CA PRO A 453 -14.19 1.97 -9.77
C PRO A 453 -14.12 0.44 -9.60
N ASN A 454 -15.00 -0.10 -8.76
CA ASN A 454 -15.09 -1.53 -8.46
C ASN A 454 -13.76 -2.16 -8.02
N ILE A 455 -12.95 -1.40 -7.31
CA ILE A 455 -11.59 -1.81 -6.92
C ILE A 455 -11.59 -3.14 -6.16
N GLU A 456 -12.51 -3.35 -5.23
CA GLU A 456 -12.64 -4.56 -4.42
C GLU A 456 -12.83 -5.81 -5.29
N ILE A 457 -13.78 -5.78 -6.23
CA ILE A 457 -14.04 -6.90 -7.16
C ILE A 457 -12.83 -7.17 -8.05
N ARG A 458 -12.16 -6.11 -8.51
CA ARG A 458 -10.97 -6.23 -9.38
C ARG A 458 -9.81 -6.85 -8.62
N LEU A 459 -9.60 -6.46 -7.38
CA LEU A 459 -8.57 -7.04 -6.51
C LEU A 459 -8.87 -8.51 -6.19
N GLU A 460 -10.10 -8.83 -5.79
CA GLU A 460 -10.52 -10.20 -5.48
C GLU A 460 -10.34 -11.13 -6.68
N SER A 461 -10.60 -10.65 -7.90
CA SER A 461 -10.42 -11.41 -9.13
C SER A 461 -8.97 -11.81 -9.44
N THR A 462 -7.99 -11.24 -8.75
CA THR A 462 -6.56 -11.59 -8.90
C THR A 462 -6.16 -12.82 -8.09
N ILE A 463 -6.99 -13.27 -7.14
CA ILE A 463 -6.70 -14.41 -6.27
C ILE A 463 -6.92 -15.72 -7.06
N PRO A 464 -5.90 -16.58 -7.21
CA PRO A 464 -6.07 -17.86 -7.91
C PRO A 464 -6.84 -18.86 -7.04
N SER A 465 -7.34 -19.92 -7.63
CA SER A 465 -8.03 -21.00 -6.90
C SER A 465 -7.07 -22.03 -6.27
N SER A 466 -5.83 -22.08 -6.73
CA SER A 466 -4.77 -22.98 -6.24
C SER A 466 -3.41 -22.48 -6.72
N VAL A 467 -2.35 -22.97 -6.09
CA VAL A 467 -0.96 -22.70 -6.46
C VAL A 467 -0.22 -24.02 -6.81
N PRO A 468 0.86 -23.96 -7.60
CA PRO A 468 1.58 -25.15 -8.08
C PRO A 468 2.16 -26.04 -6.99
N SER A 469 2.53 -25.49 -5.83
CA SER A 469 3.04 -26.30 -4.70
C SER A 469 1.96 -27.16 -4.04
N GLY A 470 0.67 -26.83 -4.25
CA GLY A 470 -0.45 -27.44 -3.53
C GLY A 470 -0.59 -27.01 -2.08
N LEU A 471 0.18 -26.01 -1.64
CA LEU A 471 0.03 -25.40 -0.33
C LEU A 471 -1.25 -24.57 -0.26
N PRO A 472 -1.83 -24.37 0.93
CA PRO A 472 -3.01 -23.52 1.10
C PRO A 472 -2.74 -22.07 0.67
N ILE A 473 -3.71 -21.47 0.01
CA ILE A 473 -3.70 -20.03 -0.30
C ILE A 473 -4.21 -19.26 0.91
N ASP A 474 -3.67 -18.07 1.09
CA ASP A 474 -4.11 -17.13 2.14
C ASP A 474 -5.59 -16.74 1.99
N HIS A 475 -6.25 -16.58 3.13
CA HIS A 475 -7.65 -16.15 3.22
C HIS A 475 -7.90 -15.35 4.51
N PHE A 476 -8.95 -14.55 4.54
CA PHE A 476 -9.43 -14.01 5.80
C PHE A 476 -9.99 -15.16 6.66
N GLY A 477 -9.69 -15.14 7.97
CA GLY A 477 -10.23 -16.10 8.91
C GLY A 477 -11.77 -16.12 8.94
N GLU A 478 -12.35 -17.29 9.23
CA GLU A 478 -13.82 -17.49 9.34
C GLU A 478 -14.41 -16.89 10.64
#